data_2bf242de7961ae419aa0df3b1b17bf51
#
_entry.id   2bf242de7961ae419aa0df3b1b17bf51
#
_cell.length_a   1.000
_cell.length_b   1.000
_cell.length_c   1.000
_cell.angle_alpha   90.00
_cell.angle_beta   90.00
_cell.angle_gamma   90.00
#
_symmetry.space_group_name_H-M   'P 1'
#
loop_
_entity.id
_entity.type
_entity.pdbx_description
1 polymer ?
#
loop_
_entity_poly.entity_id
_entity_poly.type
_entity_poly.pdbx_seq_one_letter_code
_entity_poly.pdbx_strand_id
1 'polypeptide(L)'
;VICSMDSVKPMDKRRGWSQAQITEYNRERFEDLITAGWDLVIVDEAHRLGGSTDQVARFKLGQGLAEAAPYFLLLSATPHQGKTDAFHRLVSLLDSHAFPDVGSVTRDRVQPYVIRTEKRQAIDAAEGKPLFKPRRTQLAPVAWAERHQGQALLYEAVTEYVRQGYNQAMKEKRSYIGFLMILMQRLVVSSTAAITTTLERRLEVLETPQEQLTLFPDYSEEDWADLDGQEQIETLLKSRDAMTNPQNSGSGRPEVSPKGRKPWMVSVKNERAEVKLLLEAARRCEQSSPDAKAESLLNWIYRLQQEEGDPDLKVLVFTEFVPTQGMLKQFLSDRGFSVVVRAGRSRLAARGSRLR
;
A
#
# COMPACT_ATOMS: atom_id res chain seq x y z
N VAL A 1 17.08 -16.70 9.76
CA VAL A 1 15.67 -16.67 9.35
C VAL A 1 15.34 -15.33 8.75
N ILE A 2 14.54 -15.28 7.69
CA ILE A 2 14.02 -14.06 7.06
C ILE A 2 12.50 -14.16 7.05
N CYS A 3 11.82 -13.19 7.65
CA CYS A 3 10.36 -13.13 7.69
C CYS A 3 9.83 -11.71 7.53
N SER A 4 8.55 -11.58 7.17
CA SER A 4 7.89 -10.27 7.12
C SER A 4 7.40 -9.85 8.50
N MET A 5 7.59 -8.59 8.90
CA MET A 5 7.04 -8.05 10.15
C MET A 5 5.53 -8.32 10.29
N ASP A 6 4.77 -8.17 9.22
CA ASP A 6 3.31 -8.38 9.24
C ASP A 6 2.88 -9.83 9.43
N SER A 7 3.77 -10.80 9.19
CA SER A 7 3.47 -12.21 9.43
C SER A 7 3.76 -12.68 10.84
N VAL A 8 4.51 -11.91 11.62
CA VAL A 8 4.99 -12.29 12.97
C VAL A 8 4.58 -11.29 14.06
N LYS A 9 4.02 -10.13 13.70
CA LYS A 9 3.50 -9.17 14.68
C LYS A 9 2.38 -9.79 15.50
N PRO A 10 2.26 -9.49 16.81
CA PRO A 10 1.18 -9.98 17.64
C PRO A 10 -0.17 -9.45 17.16
N MET A 11 -1.23 -10.19 17.45
CA MET A 11 -2.59 -9.86 17.04
C MET A 11 -3.48 -9.78 18.28
N ASP A 12 -4.15 -8.65 18.48
CA ASP A 12 -5.06 -8.45 19.61
C ASP A 12 -6.50 -8.89 19.28
N LYS A 13 -6.95 -8.66 18.05
CA LYS A 13 -8.32 -8.99 17.59
C LYS A 13 -8.32 -9.42 16.13
N ARG A 14 -9.17 -10.39 15.79
CA ARG A 14 -9.48 -10.74 14.40
C ARG A 14 -10.92 -11.21 14.32
N ARG A 15 -11.68 -10.62 13.39
CA ARG A 15 -13.09 -10.98 13.19
C ARG A 15 -13.25 -12.46 12.83
N GLY A 16 -14.19 -13.14 13.48
CA GLY A 16 -14.44 -14.57 13.25
C GLY A 16 -13.47 -15.51 13.95
N TRP A 17 -12.49 -14.98 14.71
CA TRP A 17 -11.58 -15.78 15.52
C TRP A 17 -11.96 -15.73 16.99
N SER A 18 -11.89 -16.88 17.64
CA SER A 18 -12.00 -16.97 19.09
C SER A 18 -10.71 -16.48 19.75
N GLN A 19 -10.79 -16.11 21.03
CA GLN A 19 -9.61 -15.74 21.81
C GLN A 19 -8.55 -16.86 21.83
N ALA A 20 -8.98 -18.12 21.86
CA ALA A 20 -8.07 -19.26 21.80
C ALA A 20 -7.28 -19.32 20.48
N GLN A 21 -7.93 -19.05 19.35
CA GLN A 21 -7.25 -19.01 18.04
C GLN A 21 -6.26 -17.84 17.93
N ILE A 22 -6.58 -16.69 18.51
CA ILE A 22 -5.67 -15.54 18.57
C ILE A 22 -4.46 -15.85 19.45
N THR A 23 -4.69 -16.46 20.61
CA THR A 23 -3.60 -16.89 21.51
C THR A 23 -2.68 -17.90 20.84
N GLU A 24 -3.24 -18.90 20.15
CA GLU A 24 -2.45 -19.90 19.40
C GLU A 24 -1.64 -19.27 18.27
N TYR A 25 -2.26 -18.36 17.50
CA TYR A 25 -1.56 -17.60 16.45
C TYR A 25 -0.39 -16.78 16.99
N ASN A 26 -0.59 -16.08 18.12
CA ASN A 26 0.45 -15.29 18.76
C ASN A 26 1.56 -16.18 19.32
N ARG A 27 1.22 -17.31 19.91
CA ARG A 27 2.20 -18.29 20.39
C ARG A 27 3.10 -18.77 19.26
N GLU A 28 2.53 -19.32 18.17
CA GLU A 28 3.27 -19.90 17.06
C GLU A 28 4.11 -18.90 16.25
N ARG A 29 3.76 -17.63 16.26
CA ARG A 29 4.37 -16.65 15.37
C ARG A 29 5.14 -15.56 16.08
N PHE A 30 4.64 -15.07 17.20
CA PHE A 30 5.28 -14.01 17.95
C PHE A 30 6.09 -14.56 19.14
N GLU A 31 5.48 -15.36 20.00
CA GLU A 31 6.15 -15.87 21.21
C GLU A 31 7.29 -16.84 20.85
N ASP A 32 7.07 -17.80 19.93
CA ASP A 32 8.13 -18.68 19.47
C ASP A 32 9.28 -17.93 18.80
N LEU A 33 8.97 -16.81 18.10
CA LEU A 33 9.98 -15.96 17.48
C LEU A 33 10.85 -15.25 18.54
N ILE A 34 10.26 -14.64 19.55
CA ILE A 34 11.01 -13.89 20.57
C ILE A 34 11.76 -14.81 21.54
N THR A 35 11.30 -16.06 21.71
CA THR A 35 11.96 -17.04 22.61
C THR A 35 12.99 -17.92 21.92
N ALA A 36 13.20 -17.77 20.62
CA ALA A 36 14.11 -18.61 19.82
C ALA A 36 15.60 -18.43 20.12
N GLY A 37 16.00 -17.47 20.97
CA GLY A 37 17.39 -17.28 21.41
C GLY A 37 18.30 -16.70 20.32
N TRP A 38 17.90 -15.59 19.74
CA TRP A 38 18.66 -14.87 18.71
C TRP A 38 19.89 -14.16 19.28
N ASP A 39 21.05 -14.30 18.66
CA ASP A 39 22.22 -13.49 18.97
C ASP A 39 22.13 -12.10 18.35
N LEU A 40 21.58 -12.00 17.15
CA LEU A 40 21.42 -10.76 16.39
C LEU A 40 20.07 -10.72 15.68
N VAL A 41 19.36 -9.63 15.87
CA VAL A 41 18.15 -9.31 15.10
C VAL A 41 18.40 -8.07 14.25
N ILE A 42 18.09 -8.16 12.95
CA ILE A 42 18.16 -7.06 11.99
C ILE A 42 16.75 -6.77 11.49
N VAL A 43 16.31 -5.53 11.64
CA VAL A 43 15.01 -5.08 11.12
C VAL A 43 15.24 -4.07 10.00
N ASP A 44 14.85 -4.45 8.79
CA ASP A 44 14.84 -3.53 7.64
C ASP A 44 13.55 -2.72 7.58
N GLU A 45 13.63 -1.51 7.02
CA GLU A 45 12.54 -0.50 7.03
C GLU A 45 11.99 -0.28 8.45
N ALA A 46 12.90 -0.19 9.42
CA ALA A 46 12.59 -0.12 10.84
C ALA A 46 11.69 1.05 11.24
N HIS A 47 11.60 2.12 10.44
CA HIS A 47 10.67 3.22 10.66
C HIS A 47 9.21 2.74 10.79
N ARG A 48 8.86 1.58 10.20
CA ARG A 48 7.53 0.95 10.34
C ARG A 48 7.24 0.41 11.74
N LEU A 49 8.27 0.19 12.56
CA LEU A 49 8.08 -0.21 13.97
C LEU A 49 7.59 0.96 14.85
N GLY A 50 7.93 2.21 14.47
CA GLY A 50 7.58 3.39 15.27
C GLY A 50 6.09 3.62 15.44
N GLY A 51 5.26 3.17 14.49
CA GLY A 51 3.80 3.24 14.56
C GLY A 51 3.23 4.62 14.87
N SER A 52 1.91 4.69 15.10
CA SER A 52 1.20 5.89 15.57
C SER A 52 1.11 5.96 17.09
N THR A 53 1.08 4.81 17.78
CA THR A 53 1.00 4.67 19.24
C THR A 53 1.84 3.49 19.73
N ASP A 54 2.07 3.42 21.03
CA ASP A 54 2.79 2.31 21.68
C ASP A 54 1.98 1.00 21.67
N GLN A 55 0.70 1.06 21.35
CA GLN A 55 -0.18 -0.10 21.27
C GLN A 55 -0.18 -0.78 19.90
N VAL A 56 0.48 -0.19 18.93
CA VAL A 56 0.56 -0.77 17.56
C VAL A 56 1.32 -2.10 17.59
N ALA A 57 0.75 -3.11 16.96
CA ALA A 57 1.29 -4.47 16.95
C ALA A 57 2.75 -4.55 16.44
N ARG A 58 3.15 -3.68 15.51
CA ARG A 58 4.54 -3.61 15.03
C ARG A 58 5.49 -3.07 16.09
N PHE A 59 5.07 -2.09 16.91
CA PHE A 59 5.88 -1.59 18.00
C PHE A 59 6.06 -2.66 19.09
N LYS A 60 4.98 -3.38 19.46
CA LYS A 60 5.05 -4.54 20.38
C LYS A 60 6.00 -5.64 19.86
N LEU A 61 6.00 -5.89 18.53
CA LEU A 61 6.98 -6.79 17.92
C LEU A 61 8.41 -6.28 18.12
N GLY A 62 8.64 -4.99 17.88
CA GLY A 62 9.95 -4.35 18.08
C GLY A 62 10.44 -4.46 19.52
N GLN A 63 9.57 -4.22 20.51
CA GLN A 63 9.89 -4.37 21.91
C GLN A 63 10.29 -5.82 22.27
N GLY A 64 9.45 -6.79 21.88
CA GLY A 64 9.76 -8.19 22.15
C GLY A 64 11.09 -8.66 21.50
N LEU A 65 11.41 -8.20 20.30
CA LEU A 65 12.67 -8.52 19.63
C LEU A 65 13.87 -7.81 20.27
N ALA A 66 13.71 -6.55 20.71
CA ALA A 66 14.77 -5.80 21.38
C ALA A 66 15.14 -6.40 22.75
N GLU A 67 14.16 -6.94 23.46
CA GLU A 67 14.37 -7.62 24.74
C GLU A 67 14.95 -9.04 24.56
N ALA A 68 14.63 -9.71 23.42
CA ALA A 68 14.99 -11.09 23.16
C ALA A 68 16.42 -11.27 22.61
N ALA A 69 17.04 -10.23 22.05
CA ALA A 69 18.33 -10.35 21.39
C ALA A 69 19.37 -9.38 21.96
N PRO A 70 20.61 -9.86 22.28
CA PRO A 70 21.68 -9.00 22.77
C PRO A 70 22.16 -7.95 21.76
N TYR A 71 21.99 -8.24 20.46
CA TYR A 71 22.31 -7.30 19.37
C TYR A 71 21.07 -7.02 18.53
N PHE A 72 20.65 -5.74 18.51
CA PHE A 72 19.48 -5.29 17.77
C PHE A 72 19.87 -4.17 16.80
N LEU A 73 19.73 -4.43 15.49
CA LEU A 73 20.10 -3.51 14.43
C LEU A 73 18.87 -3.06 13.65
N LEU A 74 18.63 -1.75 13.64
CA LEU A 74 17.55 -1.12 12.91
C LEU A 74 18.07 -0.45 11.64
N LEU A 75 17.62 -0.87 10.47
CA LEU A 75 17.96 -0.29 9.18
C LEU A 75 16.79 0.55 8.67
N SER A 76 17.05 1.80 8.30
CA SER A 76 16.03 2.67 7.71
C SER A 76 16.66 3.80 6.90
N ALA A 77 16.12 4.10 5.73
CA ALA A 77 16.51 5.27 4.96
C ALA A 77 15.93 6.57 5.53
N THR A 78 14.79 6.49 6.24
CA THR A 78 14.02 7.63 6.75
C THR A 78 13.56 7.40 8.18
N PRO A 79 14.47 7.31 9.16
CA PRO A 79 14.11 6.99 10.54
C PRO A 79 13.19 8.05 11.18
N HIS A 80 13.37 9.32 10.79
CA HIS A 80 12.53 10.44 11.24
C HIS A 80 11.68 10.94 10.09
N GLN A 81 10.43 10.47 10.00
CA GLN A 81 9.46 10.85 8.96
C GLN A 81 8.70 12.16 9.27
N GLY A 82 9.32 13.13 9.95
CA GLY A 82 8.67 14.34 10.42
C GLY A 82 7.80 14.15 11.68
N LYS A 83 7.78 12.95 12.26
CA LYS A 83 7.03 12.61 13.47
C LYS A 83 8.00 12.25 14.59
N THR A 84 8.23 13.19 15.51
CA THR A 84 9.17 12.99 16.62
C THR A 84 8.78 11.84 17.53
N ASP A 85 7.48 11.63 17.75
CA ASP A 85 6.97 10.53 18.58
C ASP A 85 7.29 9.16 18.00
N ALA A 86 7.14 8.99 16.69
CA ALA A 86 7.48 7.73 16.02
C ALA A 86 8.99 7.48 16.06
N PHE A 87 9.79 8.53 15.92
CA PHE A 87 11.25 8.42 16.04
C PHE A 87 11.69 8.13 17.48
N HIS A 88 11.06 8.75 18.47
CA HIS A 88 11.28 8.42 19.90
C HIS A 88 11.03 6.93 20.15
N ARG A 89 9.90 6.39 19.70
CA ARG A 89 9.61 4.96 19.84
C ARG A 89 10.69 4.07 19.21
N LEU A 90 11.26 4.46 18.06
CA LEU A 90 12.34 3.70 17.45
C LEU A 90 13.62 3.71 18.30
N VAL A 91 14.05 4.88 18.77
CA VAL A 91 15.29 4.96 19.56
C VAL A 91 15.11 4.36 20.97
N SER A 92 13.90 4.40 21.53
CA SER A 92 13.60 3.75 22.80
C SER A 92 13.68 2.22 22.74
N LEU A 93 13.51 1.61 21.54
CA LEU A 93 13.79 0.19 21.33
C LEU A 93 15.27 -0.17 21.47
N LEU A 94 16.17 0.79 21.18
CA LEU A 94 17.61 0.59 21.33
C LEU A 94 18.06 0.80 22.78
N ASP A 95 17.51 1.82 23.44
CA ASP A 95 17.82 2.13 24.85
C ASP A 95 16.67 2.94 25.48
N SER A 96 15.81 2.27 26.23
CA SER A 96 14.68 2.90 26.91
C SER A 96 15.09 3.82 28.07
N HIS A 97 16.28 3.62 28.66
CA HIS A 97 16.81 4.47 29.72
C HIS A 97 17.38 5.77 29.18
N ALA A 98 18.06 5.70 28.03
CA ALA A 98 18.57 6.90 27.36
C ALA A 98 17.43 7.75 26.76
N PHE A 99 16.31 7.11 26.36
CA PHE A 99 15.16 7.75 25.70
C PHE A 99 13.85 7.47 26.45
N PRO A 100 13.68 7.97 27.69
CA PRO A 100 12.47 7.72 28.48
C PRO A 100 11.23 8.47 27.97
N ASP A 101 11.42 9.59 27.26
CA ASP A 101 10.35 10.43 26.74
C ASP A 101 10.74 11.14 25.42
N VAL A 102 9.79 11.75 24.75
CA VAL A 102 10.00 12.48 23.48
C VAL A 102 10.99 13.64 23.64
N GLY A 103 11.01 14.31 24.80
CA GLY A 103 11.93 15.42 25.08
C GLY A 103 13.39 14.98 25.20
N SER A 104 13.63 13.71 25.49
CA SER A 104 14.98 13.13 25.55
C SER A 104 15.64 12.94 24.17
N VAL A 105 14.87 13.02 23.09
CA VAL A 105 15.36 12.83 21.71
C VAL A 105 16.07 14.08 21.24
N THR A 106 17.30 14.26 21.70
CA THR A 106 18.19 15.35 21.26
C THR A 106 19.29 14.82 20.34
N ARG A 107 19.85 15.68 19.52
CA ARG A 107 20.91 15.30 18.57
C ARG A 107 22.08 14.61 19.27
N ASP A 108 22.53 15.16 20.39
CA ASP A 108 23.70 14.67 21.12
C ASP A 108 23.44 13.28 21.74
N ARG A 109 22.23 13.05 22.25
CA ARG A 109 21.84 11.74 22.79
C ARG A 109 21.65 10.68 21.73
N VAL A 110 21.13 11.06 20.53
CA VAL A 110 20.90 10.13 19.44
C VAL A 110 22.18 9.76 18.71
N GLN A 111 23.17 10.66 18.64
CA GLN A 111 24.40 10.46 17.88
C GLN A 111 25.13 9.13 18.17
N PRO A 112 25.27 8.62 19.41
CA PRO A 112 25.93 7.35 19.68
C PRO A 112 25.18 6.12 19.16
N TYR A 113 23.88 6.24 18.91
CA TYR A 113 23.00 5.13 18.49
C TYR A 113 22.75 5.08 16.99
N VAL A 114 23.07 6.16 16.23
CA VAL A 114 22.70 6.30 14.83
C VAL A 114 23.93 6.52 13.97
N ILE A 115 24.20 5.56 13.10
CA ILE A 115 25.19 5.71 12.03
C ILE A 115 24.47 6.16 10.77
N ARG A 116 24.82 7.34 10.25
CA ARG A 116 24.23 7.90 9.04
C ARG A 116 25.29 8.23 8.02
N THR A 117 25.20 7.59 6.85
CA THR A 117 26.04 7.90 5.70
C THR A 117 25.16 8.44 4.56
N GLU A 118 25.43 9.67 4.12
CA GLU A 118 24.73 10.25 2.98
C GLU A 118 25.43 9.83 1.67
N LYS A 119 24.64 9.52 0.62
CA LYS A 119 25.18 9.14 -0.70
C LYS A 119 26.18 10.15 -1.26
N ARG A 120 25.98 11.45 -1.01
CA ARG A 120 26.91 12.52 -1.44
C ARG A 120 28.28 12.46 -0.76
N GLN A 121 28.37 11.81 0.41
CA GLN A 121 29.61 11.66 1.18
C GLN A 121 30.28 10.31 0.91
N ALA A 122 29.61 9.41 0.18
CA ALA A 122 30.17 8.12 -0.17
C ALA A 122 31.21 8.31 -1.29
N ILE A 123 32.47 8.02 -0.96
CA ILE A 123 33.62 8.09 -1.88
C ILE A 123 34.18 6.70 -2.09
N ASP A 124 34.77 6.46 -3.26
CA ASP A 124 35.58 5.31 -3.50
C ASP A 124 36.87 5.44 -2.68
N ALA A 125 37.19 4.43 -1.86
CA ALA A 125 38.35 4.45 -0.99
C ALA A 125 39.69 4.41 -1.77
N ALA A 126 39.73 3.85 -2.98
CA ALA A 126 40.91 3.74 -3.80
C ALA A 126 41.14 4.99 -4.66
N GLU A 127 40.08 5.55 -5.23
CA GLU A 127 40.17 6.67 -6.18
C GLU A 127 39.83 8.03 -5.56
N GLY A 128 39.24 8.08 -4.38
CA GLY A 128 38.78 9.32 -3.73
C GLY A 128 37.65 10.04 -4.45
N LYS A 129 37.04 9.39 -5.45
CA LYS A 129 35.94 9.95 -6.25
C LYS A 129 34.59 9.65 -5.64
N PRO A 130 33.56 10.51 -5.85
CA PRO A 130 32.20 10.20 -5.43
C PRO A 130 31.69 8.89 -6.07
N LEU A 131 31.17 7.98 -5.24
CA LEU A 131 30.59 6.71 -5.71
C LEU A 131 29.28 6.92 -6.49
N PHE A 132 28.57 8.00 -6.23
CA PHE A 132 27.28 8.28 -6.83
C PHE A 132 27.31 9.58 -7.63
N LYS A 133 26.74 9.56 -8.82
CA LYS A 133 26.48 10.78 -9.60
C LYS A 133 25.54 11.71 -8.85
N PRO A 134 25.65 13.05 -9.02
CA PRO A 134 24.73 14.00 -8.44
C PRO A 134 23.27 13.69 -8.83
N ARG A 135 22.38 13.66 -7.85
CA ARG A 135 20.94 13.47 -8.11
C ARG A 135 20.34 14.79 -8.61
N ARG A 136 19.69 14.73 -9.76
CA ARG A 136 18.82 15.79 -10.25
C ARG A 136 17.36 15.36 -10.08
N THR A 137 16.55 16.19 -9.44
CA THR A 137 15.11 15.94 -9.27
C THR A 137 14.35 17.02 -10.02
N GLN A 138 13.47 16.60 -10.91
CA GLN A 138 12.62 17.48 -11.70
C GLN A 138 11.16 17.06 -11.59
N LEU A 139 10.27 18.04 -11.47
CA LEU A 139 8.84 17.82 -11.61
C LEU A 139 8.50 17.78 -13.10
N ALA A 140 7.81 16.75 -13.53
CA ALA A 140 7.32 16.59 -14.90
C ALA A 140 5.80 16.86 -14.93
N PRO A 141 5.34 18.10 -15.12
CA PRO A 141 3.91 18.37 -15.22
C PRO A 141 3.34 17.73 -16.49
N VAL A 142 2.19 17.09 -16.36
CA VAL A 142 1.46 16.49 -17.47
C VAL A 142 0.29 17.41 -17.83
N ALA A 143 0.35 18.02 -19.02
CA ALA A 143 -0.74 18.84 -19.54
C ALA A 143 -1.71 17.98 -20.34
N TRP A 144 -2.99 18.30 -20.27
CA TRP A 144 -4.01 17.72 -21.13
C TRP A 144 -3.90 18.34 -22.56
N ALA A 145 -3.61 17.51 -23.57
CA ALA A 145 -3.76 17.90 -24.97
C ALA A 145 -5.22 17.70 -25.42
N GLU A 146 -5.61 18.25 -26.57
CA GLU A 146 -6.97 18.07 -27.10
C GLU A 146 -7.41 16.61 -27.19
N ARG A 147 -6.50 15.70 -27.61
CA ARG A 147 -6.76 14.26 -27.67
C ARG A 147 -6.99 13.63 -26.29
N HIS A 148 -6.62 14.27 -25.19
CA HIS A 148 -6.81 13.80 -23.83
C HIS A 148 -8.05 14.39 -23.15
N GLN A 149 -8.89 15.13 -23.88
CA GLN A 149 -10.08 15.76 -23.31
C GLN A 149 -11.01 14.76 -22.64
N GLY A 150 -11.16 13.55 -23.22
CA GLY A 150 -11.93 12.46 -22.60
C GLY A 150 -11.39 12.02 -21.25
N GLN A 151 -10.05 11.96 -21.12
CA GLN A 151 -9.40 11.62 -19.84
C GLN A 151 -9.57 12.73 -18.80
N ALA A 152 -9.49 14.00 -19.21
CA ALA A 152 -9.73 15.14 -18.33
C ALA A 152 -11.17 15.11 -17.78
N LEU A 153 -12.16 14.89 -18.64
CA LEU A 153 -13.57 14.77 -18.24
C LEU A 153 -13.81 13.55 -17.33
N LEU A 154 -13.18 12.43 -17.62
CA LEU A 154 -13.24 11.24 -16.75
C LEU A 154 -12.64 11.54 -15.37
N TYR A 155 -11.49 12.22 -15.31
CA TYR A 155 -10.86 12.62 -14.06
C TYR A 155 -11.81 13.50 -13.22
N GLU A 156 -12.44 14.49 -13.83
CA GLU A 156 -13.40 15.37 -13.15
C GLU A 156 -14.62 14.60 -12.66
N ALA A 157 -15.20 13.73 -13.50
CA ALA A 157 -16.37 12.92 -13.15
C ALA A 157 -16.08 11.94 -12.00
N VAL A 158 -14.93 11.25 -12.03
CA VAL A 158 -14.52 10.36 -10.93
C VAL A 158 -14.23 11.15 -9.66
N THR A 159 -13.59 12.33 -9.78
CA THR A 159 -13.33 13.20 -8.63
C THR A 159 -14.63 13.66 -7.96
N GLU A 160 -15.65 14.00 -8.73
CA GLU A 160 -16.96 14.38 -8.20
C GLU A 160 -17.65 13.18 -7.52
N TYR A 161 -17.64 12.01 -8.15
CA TYR A 161 -18.18 10.77 -7.55
C TYR A 161 -17.49 10.45 -6.21
N VAL A 162 -16.16 10.54 -6.18
CA VAL A 162 -15.36 10.32 -4.97
C VAL A 162 -15.73 11.34 -3.88
N ARG A 163 -15.84 12.62 -4.23
CA ARG A 163 -16.19 13.69 -3.28
C ARG A 163 -17.57 13.46 -2.64
N GLN A 164 -18.56 13.10 -3.45
CA GLN A 164 -19.92 12.82 -2.97
C GLN A 164 -19.95 11.57 -2.09
N GLY A 165 -19.32 10.48 -2.52
CA GLY A 165 -19.22 9.23 -1.77
C GLY A 165 -18.50 9.39 -0.45
N TYR A 166 -17.37 10.14 -0.42
CA TYR A 166 -16.65 10.44 0.80
C TYR A 166 -17.48 11.24 1.80
N ASN A 167 -18.13 12.31 1.34
CA ASN A 167 -18.98 13.14 2.19
C ASN A 167 -20.17 12.37 2.77
N GLN A 168 -20.74 11.47 2.00
CA GLN A 168 -21.82 10.59 2.47
C GLN A 168 -21.30 9.58 3.50
N ALA A 169 -20.15 8.96 3.23
CA ALA A 169 -19.51 8.00 4.14
C ALA A 169 -19.20 8.63 5.50
N MET A 170 -18.68 9.87 5.51
CA MET A 170 -18.41 10.61 6.75
C MET A 170 -19.69 10.90 7.55
N LYS A 171 -20.79 11.29 6.89
CA LYS A 171 -22.11 11.50 7.54
C LYS A 171 -22.66 10.22 8.14
N GLU A 172 -22.49 9.09 7.47
CA GLU A 172 -22.98 7.78 7.89
C GLU A 172 -22.02 7.03 8.82
N LYS A 173 -20.87 7.62 9.18
CA LYS A 173 -19.79 7.00 9.98
C LYS A 173 -19.29 5.67 9.40
N ARG A 174 -19.18 5.60 8.07
CA ARG A 174 -18.69 4.44 7.33
C ARG A 174 -17.28 4.69 6.83
N SER A 175 -16.30 4.60 7.71
CA SER A 175 -14.89 4.91 7.42
C SER A 175 -14.34 4.13 6.21
N TYR A 176 -14.67 2.84 6.06
CA TYR A 176 -14.18 2.03 4.94
C TYR A 176 -14.59 2.55 3.54
N ILE A 177 -15.80 3.16 3.41
CA ILE A 177 -16.23 3.79 2.14
C ILE A 177 -15.38 5.02 1.87
N GLY A 178 -15.08 5.82 2.90
CA GLY A 178 -14.19 6.97 2.78
C GLY A 178 -12.80 6.57 2.24
N PHE A 179 -12.24 5.49 2.73
CA PHE A 179 -10.96 4.95 2.23
C PHE A 179 -11.04 4.48 0.79
N LEU A 180 -12.10 3.76 0.42
CA LEU A 180 -12.31 3.35 -0.96
C LEU A 180 -12.35 4.57 -1.90
N MET A 181 -13.01 5.65 -1.49
CA MET A 181 -13.08 6.87 -2.27
C MET A 181 -11.70 7.52 -2.45
N ILE A 182 -10.89 7.58 -1.38
CA ILE A 182 -9.50 8.07 -1.47
C ILE A 182 -8.67 7.19 -2.41
N LEU A 183 -8.82 5.87 -2.33
CA LEU A 183 -8.13 4.94 -3.21
C LEU A 183 -8.52 5.14 -4.68
N MET A 184 -9.81 5.34 -4.97
CA MET A 184 -10.29 5.63 -6.33
C MET A 184 -9.70 6.93 -6.88
N GLN A 185 -9.55 7.96 -6.03
CA GLN A 185 -8.88 9.20 -6.42
C GLN A 185 -7.41 8.98 -6.78
N ARG A 186 -6.69 8.15 -6.03
CA ARG A 186 -5.30 7.78 -6.35
C ARG A 186 -5.20 7.00 -7.65
N LEU A 187 -6.15 6.13 -7.92
CA LEU A 187 -6.19 5.30 -9.13
C LEU A 187 -6.48 6.11 -10.39
N VAL A 188 -7.44 7.04 -10.36
CA VAL A 188 -7.72 7.89 -11.52
C VAL A 188 -6.55 8.83 -11.84
N VAL A 189 -5.82 9.26 -10.81
CA VAL A 189 -4.59 10.04 -10.99
C VAL A 189 -3.46 9.16 -11.55
N SER A 190 -3.45 7.86 -11.26
CA SER A 190 -2.40 6.95 -11.73
C SER A 190 -2.50 6.66 -13.24
N SER A 191 -3.62 6.12 -13.69
CA SER A 191 -3.87 5.87 -15.12
C SER A 191 -5.34 5.55 -15.39
N THR A 192 -5.75 5.69 -16.64
CA THR A 192 -7.08 5.28 -17.09
C THR A 192 -7.31 3.78 -16.86
N ALA A 193 -6.33 2.92 -17.13
CA ALA A 193 -6.41 1.47 -16.87
C ALA A 193 -6.62 1.13 -15.39
N ALA A 194 -6.00 1.89 -14.49
CA ALA A 194 -6.15 1.66 -13.06
C ALA A 194 -7.57 1.97 -12.57
N ILE A 195 -8.14 3.09 -13.02
CA ILE A 195 -9.51 3.45 -12.63
C ILE A 195 -10.55 2.55 -13.30
N THR A 196 -10.38 2.14 -14.57
CA THR A 196 -11.26 1.18 -15.25
C THR A 196 -11.36 -0.10 -14.45
N THR A 197 -10.22 -0.72 -14.12
CA THR A 197 -10.17 -1.95 -13.32
C THR A 197 -10.89 -1.79 -11.98
N THR A 198 -10.77 -0.63 -11.35
CA THR A 198 -11.40 -0.38 -10.04
C THR A 198 -12.90 -0.16 -10.14
N LEU A 199 -13.36 0.56 -11.17
CA LEU A 199 -14.79 0.74 -11.44
C LEU A 199 -15.47 -0.59 -11.80
N GLU A 200 -14.82 -1.48 -12.55
CA GLU A 200 -15.30 -2.83 -12.82
C GLU A 200 -15.55 -3.59 -11.52
N ARG A 201 -14.57 -3.58 -10.63
CA ARG A 201 -14.65 -4.24 -9.32
C ARG A 201 -15.72 -3.62 -8.43
N ARG A 202 -15.82 -2.29 -8.43
CA ARG A 202 -16.87 -1.60 -7.67
C ARG A 202 -18.25 -2.01 -8.16
N LEU A 203 -18.43 -2.10 -9.48
CA LEU A 203 -19.67 -2.55 -10.09
C LEU A 203 -20.02 -3.99 -9.68
N GLU A 204 -19.05 -4.91 -9.73
CA GLU A 204 -19.23 -6.29 -9.28
C GLU A 204 -19.71 -6.36 -7.81
N VAL A 205 -19.13 -5.56 -6.92
CA VAL A 205 -19.56 -5.47 -5.50
C VAL A 205 -20.99 -4.95 -5.38
N LEU A 206 -21.36 -3.94 -6.17
CA LEU A 206 -22.72 -3.36 -6.18
C LEU A 206 -23.76 -4.31 -6.79
N GLU A 207 -23.35 -5.26 -7.63
CA GLU A 207 -24.21 -6.27 -8.24
C GLU A 207 -24.34 -7.55 -7.39
N THR A 208 -23.47 -7.75 -6.41
CA THR A 208 -23.52 -8.92 -5.52
C THR A 208 -24.63 -8.78 -4.48
N PRO A 209 -25.46 -9.83 -4.25
CA PRO A 209 -26.53 -9.80 -3.25
C PRO A 209 -25.99 -9.51 -1.84
N GLN A 210 -26.71 -8.67 -1.09
CA GLN A 210 -26.26 -8.13 0.21
C GLN A 210 -26.07 -9.14 1.34
N GLU A 211 -26.71 -10.29 1.26
CA GLU A 211 -26.52 -11.36 2.24
C GLU A 211 -25.06 -11.83 2.31
N GLN A 212 -24.27 -11.57 1.26
CA GLN A 212 -22.84 -11.90 1.16
C GLN A 212 -21.90 -10.73 1.57
N LEU A 213 -22.42 -9.50 1.70
CA LEU A 213 -21.62 -8.30 1.96
C LEU A 213 -21.22 -8.08 3.43
N THR A 214 -21.63 -8.94 4.36
CA THR A 214 -21.37 -8.80 5.80
C THR A 214 -19.95 -9.20 6.24
N LEU A 215 -19.07 -9.56 5.31
CA LEU A 215 -17.76 -10.14 5.58
C LEU A 215 -16.55 -9.20 5.27
N PHE A 216 -16.76 -7.88 5.22
CA PHE A 216 -15.61 -6.97 5.15
C PHE A 216 -14.83 -7.00 6.46
N PRO A 217 -13.49 -7.17 6.40
CA PRO A 217 -12.66 -7.06 7.59
C PRO A 217 -12.83 -5.69 8.21
N ASP A 218 -12.98 -5.64 9.53
CA ASP A 218 -12.97 -4.40 10.30
C ASP A 218 -11.50 -3.95 10.42
N TYR A 219 -10.98 -3.29 9.37
CA TYR A 219 -9.67 -2.63 9.44
C TYR A 219 -9.83 -1.32 10.19
N SER A 220 -8.95 -1.11 11.15
CA SER A 220 -8.81 0.21 11.75
C SER A 220 -8.27 1.19 10.70
N GLU A 221 -8.48 2.47 10.91
CA GLU A 221 -7.93 3.54 10.06
C GLU A 221 -6.41 3.42 9.90
N GLU A 222 -5.75 3.02 10.97
CA GLU A 222 -4.30 2.84 11.05
C GLU A 222 -3.81 1.62 10.26
N ASP A 223 -4.50 0.47 10.39
CA ASP A 223 -4.16 -0.73 9.63
C ASP A 223 -4.32 -0.52 8.12
N TRP A 224 -5.33 0.28 7.73
CA TRP A 224 -5.56 0.59 6.33
C TRP A 224 -4.54 1.59 5.77
N ALA A 225 -4.16 2.59 6.53
CA ALA A 225 -3.16 3.59 6.14
C ALA A 225 -1.74 3.00 6.00
N ASP A 226 -1.47 1.90 6.71
CA ASP A 226 -0.21 1.17 6.66
C ASP A 226 -0.06 0.22 5.45
N LEU A 227 -1.15 -0.07 4.74
CA LEU A 227 -1.12 -0.85 3.50
C LEU A 227 -0.70 0.02 2.32
N ASP A 228 0.11 -0.52 1.42
CA ASP A 228 0.33 0.13 0.13
C ASP A 228 -0.93 0.03 -0.75
N GLY A 229 -0.99 0.83 -1.82
CA GLY A 229 -2.19 0.89 -2.67
C GLY A 229 -2.53 -0.46 -3.31
N GLN A 230 -1.54 -1.30 -3.59
CA GLN A 230 -1.75 -2.64 -4.12
C GLN A 230 -2.29 -3.59 -3.03
N GLU A 231 -1.76 -3.53 -1.81
CA GLU A 231 -2.25 -4.29 -0.66
C GLU A 231 -3.68 -3.88 -0.30
N GLN A 232 -4.01 -2.58 -0.39
CA GLN A 232 -5.36 -2.06 -0.21
C GLN A 232 -6.35 -2.69 -1.22
N ILE A 233 -5.97 -2.73 -2.51
CA ILE A 233 -6.78 -3.35 -3.56
C ILE A 233 -6.90 -4.86 -3.33
N GLU A 234 -5.80 -5.55 -3.03
CA GLU A 234 -5.81 -7.00 -2.77
C GLU A 234 -6.64 -7.35 -1.54
N THR A 235 -6.62 -6.51 -0.50
CA THR A 235 -7.43 -6.69 0.70
C THR A 235 -8.92 -6.57 0.40
N LEU A 236 -9.31 -5.57 -0.41
CA LEU A 236 -10.68 -5.43 -0.90
C LEU A 236 -11.11 -6.62 -1.77
N LEU A 237 -10.19 -7.21 -2.53
CA LEU A 237 -10.44 -8.38 -3.38
C LEU A 237 -10.53 -9.69 -2.59
N LYS A 238 -9.64 -9.92 -1.61
CA LYS A 238 -9.62 -11.13 -0.78
C LYS A 238 -10.90 -11.26 0.05
N SER A 239 -11.50 -10.15 0.41
CA SER A 239 -12.82 -10.13 1.03
C SER A 239 -13.88 -10.77 0.12
N ARG A 240 -13.71 -10.73 -1.20
CA ARG A 240 -14.57 -11.36 -2.20
C ARG A 240 -14.30 -12.87 -2.34
N ASP A 241 -13.04 -13.31 -2.41
CA ASP A 241 -12.68 -14.73 -2.60
C ASP A 241 -13.10 -15.58 -1.39
N ALA A 242 -13.12 -15.01 -0.19
CA ALA A 242 -13.69 -15.65 0.99
C ALA A 242 -15.22 -15.82 0.90
N MET A 243 -15.90 -15.03 0.06
CA MET A 243 -17.36 -15.10 -0.16
C MET A 243 -17.76 -16.17 -1.20
N THR A 244 -16.88 -16.48 -2.16
CA THR A 244 -17.19 -17.42 -3.26
C THR A 244 -16.87 -18.88 -2.94
N ASN A 245 -16.24 -19.19 -1.79
CA ASN A 245 -15.89 -20.54 -1.40
C ASN A 245 -16.67 -21.05 -0.16
N PRO A 246 -17.79 -21.79 -0.33
CA PRO A 246 -18.69 -22.17 0.77
C PRO A 246 -18.11 -23.24 1.72
N GLN A 247 -16.92 -23.76 1.50
CA GLN A 247 -16.38 -24.88 2.29
C GLN A 247 -15.72 -24.48 3.63
N ASN A 248 -15.69 -23.20 4.00
CA ASN A 248 -15.05 -22.71 5.23
C ASN A 248 -16.00 -21.99 6.21
N SER A 249 -17.31 -22.16 6.08
CA SER A 249 -18.27 -21.57 7.01
C SER A 249 -18.66 -22.57 8.11
N GLY A 250 -17.87 -22.51 9.20
CA GLY A 250 -18.26 -23.09 10.49
C GLY A 250 -19.50 -22.35 11.04
N SER A 251 -20.49 -23.13 11.39
CA SER A 251 -21.81 -22.81 11.94
C SER A 251 -21.84 -21.70 12.98
N GLY A 252 -22.66 -20.68 12.72
CA GLY A 252 -23.04 -19.63 13.67
C GLY A 252 -23.89 -18.58 13.00
N ARG A 253 -25.18 -18.88 12.72
CA ARG A 253 -26.16 -17.91 12.27
C ARG A 253 -26.62 -17.04 13.42
N PRO A 254 -26.60 -15.71 13.33
CA PRO A 254 -27.51 -14.86 14.06
C PRO A 254 -28.76 -14.60 13.20
N GLU A 255 -29.93 -14.93 13.76
CA GLU A 255 -31.25 -14.58 13.21
C GLU A 255 -31.38 -13.05 13.09
N VAL A 256 -31.66 -12.57 11.90
CA VAL A 256 -32.02 -11.17 11.65
C VAL A 256 -33.52 -11.08 11.36
N SER A 257 -34.19 -10.39 12.25
CA SER A 257 -35.64 -10.06 12.18
C SER A 257 -35.96 -9.14 11.00
N PRO A 258 -37.06 -9.37 10.25
CA PRO A 258 -37.41 -8.57 9.08
C PRO A 258 -38.31 -7.40 9.48
N LYS A 259 -37.75 -6.24 9.79
CA LYS A 259 -38.51 -4.97 9.84
C LYS A 259 -37.70 -3.79 9.34
N GLY A 260 -38.14 -3.20 8.22
CA GLY A 260 -37.77 -1.86 7.79
C GLY A 260 -36.82 -1.79 6.60
N ARG A 261 -37.34 -1.59 5.38
CA ARG A 261 -36.55 -1.16 4.22
C ARG A 261 -35.87 0.16 4.54
N LYS A 262 -34.52 0.13 4.68
CA LYS A 262 -33.74 1.32 5.05
C LYS A 262 -33.46 2.22 3.83
N PRO A 263 -33.41 3.56 3.97
CA PRO A 263 -33.20 4.54 2.89
C PRO A 263 -31.98 4.30 1.99
N TRP A 264 -30.98 3.55 2.45
CA TRP A 264 -29.75 3.23 1.72
C TRP A 264 -29.94 2.36 0.47
N MET A 265 -31.05 1.59 0.35
CA MET A 265 -31.36 0.80 -0.86
C MET A 265 -31.58 1.65 -2.10
N VAL A 266 -32.05 2.89 -1.96
CA VAL A 266 -32.25 3.84 -3.07
C VAL A 266 -30.88 4.41 -3.49
N SER A 267 -30.02 4.71 -2.53
CA SER A 267 -28.65 5.20 -2.77
C SER A 267 -27.81 4.20 -3.57
N VAL A 268 -27.86 2.91 -3.25
CA VAL A 268 -27.11 1.86 -3.96
C VAL A 268 -27.55 1.71 -5.42
N LYS A 269 -28.85 1.85 -5.72
CA LYS A 269 -29.33 1.79 -7.12
C LYS A 269 -28.81 2.95 -7.96
N ASN A 270 -28.78 4.15 -7.40
CA ASN A 270 -28.26 5.34 -8.07
C ASN A 270 -26.74 5.21 -8.26
N GLU A 271 -25.99 4.76 -7.25
CA GLU A 271 -24.54 4.52 -7.32
C GLU A 271 -24.19 3.50 -8.40
N ARG A 272 -24.94 2.40 -8.52
CA ARG A 272 -24.72 1.40 -9.57
C ARG A 272 -24.84 1.99 -10.99
N ALA A 273 -25.84 2.84 -11.22
CA ALA A 273 -26.01 3.51 -12.51
C ALA A 273 -24.85 4.48 -12.80
N GLU A 274 -24.44 5.23 -11.80
CA GLU A 274 -23.33 6.17 -11.90
C GLU A 274 -21.99 5.46 -12.18
N VAL A 275 -21.69 4.39 -11.43
CA VAL A 275 -20.48 3.57 -11.66
C VAL A 275 -20.47 2.96 -13.06
N LYS A 276 -21.63 2.52 -13.61
CA LYS A 276 -21.72 2.04 -14.99
C LYS A 276 -21.36 3.11 -16.01
N LEU A 277 -21.88 4.33 -15.83
CA LEU A 277 -21.58 5.45 -16.73
C LEU A 277 -20.09 5.82 -16.68
N LEU A 278 -19.50 5.87 -15.48
CA LEU A 278 -18.08 6.12 -15.30
C LEU A 278 -17.21 5.03 -15.95
N LEU A 279 -17.59 3.76 -15.81
CA LEU A 279 -16.92 2.63 -16.42
C LEU A 279 -16.95 2.68 -17.95
N GLU A 280 -18.12 3.00 -18.53
CA GLU A 280 -18.23 3.18 -19.98
C GLU A 280 -17.40 4.36 -20.48
N ALA A 281 -17.35 5.47 -19.75
CA ALA A 281 -16.49 6.60 -20.06
C ALA A 281 -15.00 6.21 -20.00
N ALA A 282 -14.58 5.48 -18.96
CA ALA A 282 -13.21 5.00 -18.80
C ALA A 282 -12.79 4.08 -19.97
N ARG A 283 -13.62 3.11 -20.34
CA ARG A 283 -13.36 2.20 -21.48
C ARG A 283 -13.29 2.95 -22.80
N ARG A 284 -14.13 3.96 -23.01
CA ARG A 284 -14.03 4.81 -24.23
C ARG A 284 -12.72 5.59 -24.24
N CYS A 285 -12.26 6.11 -23.11
CA CYS A 285 -10.97 6.79 -23.03
C CYS A 285 -9.81 5.88 -23.39
N GLU A 286 -9.79 4.65 -22.90
CA GLU A 286 -8.74 3.66 -23.23
C GLU A 286 -8.68 3.34 -24.71
N GLN A 287 -9.83 3.32 -25.39
CA GLN A 287 -9.92 3.02 -26.82
C GLN A 287 -9.60 4.22 -27.71
N SER A 288 -9.83 5.44 -27.24
CA SER A 288 -9.78 6.65 -28.06
C SER A 288 -8.39 7.29 -28.13
N SER A 289 -7.62 7.23 -27.05
CA SER A 289 -6.30 7.87 -26.99
C SER A 289 -5.38 7.19 -25.97
N PRO A 290 -4.06 7.25 -26.18
CA PRO A 290 -3.10 6.83 -25.17
C PRO A 290 -3.24 7.66 -23.90
N ASP A 291 -2.85 7.09 -22.77
CA ASP A 291 -2.84 7.79 -21.49
C ASP A 291 -1.85 8.96 -21.51
N ALA A 292 -2.29 10.14 -21.07
CA ALA A 292 -1.49 11.37 -21.09
C ALA A 292 -0.17 11.25 -20.33
N LYS A 293 -0.18 10.53 -19.19
CA LYS A 293 1.05 10.27 -18.42
C LYS A 293 1.99 9.31 -19.14
N ALA A 294 1.46 8.30 -19.85
CA ALA A 294 2.27 7.39 -20.61
C ALA A 294 2.96 8.11 -21.77
N GLU A 295 2.27 9.02 -22.46
CA GLU A 295 2.88 9.85 -23.50
C GLU A 295 3.93 10.81 -22.95
N SER A 296 3.64 11.44 -21.81
CA SER A 296 4.61 12.30 -21.12
C SER A 296 5.86 11.52 -20.72
N LEU A 297 5.69 10.29 -20.18
CA LEU A 297 6.80 9.40 -19.86
C LEU A 297 7.65 9.08 -21.09
N LEU A 298 7.01 8.75 -22.21
CA LEU A 298 7.71 8.45 -23.47
C LEU A 298 8.56 9.66 -23.95
N ASN A 299 7.99 10.86 -23.88
CA ASN A 299 8.70 12.09 -24.24
C ASN A 299 9.92 12.31 -23.31
N TRP A 300 9.78 12.02 -22.03
CA TRP A 300 10.89 12.09 -21.07
C TRP A 300 11.98 11.04 -21.36
N ILE A 301 11.61 9.83 -21.74
CA ILE A 301 12.58 8.79 -22.12
C ILE A 301 13.40 9.28 -23.32
N TYR A 302 12.76 9.75 -24.40
CA TYR A 302 13.47 10.25 -25.58
C TYR A 302 14.37 11.45 -25.25
N ARG A 303 13.88 12.37 -24.44
CA ARG A 303 14.67 13.52 -23.98
C ARG A 303 15.92 13.09 -23.22
N LEU A 304 15.79 12.15 -22.27
CA LEU A 304 16.91 11.64 -21.50
C LEU A 304 17.92 10.90 -22.39
N GLN A 305 17.47 10.11 -23.35
CA GLN A 305 18.34 9.47 -24.35
C GLN A 305 19.15 10.48 -25.14
N GLN A 306 18.54 11.59 -25.54
CA GLN A 306 19.22 12.68 -26.24
C GLN A 306 20.22 13.42 -25.33
N GLU A 307 19.83 13.76 -24.10
CA GLU A 307 20.67 14.47 -23.14
C GLU A 307 21.92 13.65 -22.74
N GLU A 308 21.78 12.33 -22.59
CA GLU A 308 22.89 11.43 -22.24
C GLU A 308 23.66 10.90 -23.48
N GLY A 309 23.14 11.11 -24.69
CA GLY A 309 23.72 10.60 -25.94
C GLY A 309 23.70 9.07 -26.02
N ASP A 310 22.82 8.41 -25.28
CA ASP A 310 22.70 6.95 -25.19
C ASP A 310 21.29 6.50 -25.61
N PRO A 311 21.12 5.93 -26.82
CA PRO A 311 19.85 5.43 -27.29
C PRO A 311 19.36 4.19 -26.52
N ASP A 312 20.29 3.45 -25.87
CA ASP A 312 20.00 2.26 -25.09
C ASP A 312 19.88 2.56 -23.58
N LEU A 313 19.73 3.83 -23.20
CA LEU A 313 19.60 4.28 -21.84
C LEU A 313 18.54 3.49 -21.07
N LYS A 314 18.96 2.85 -19.98
CA LYS A 314 18.05 2.09 -19.12
C LYS A 314 17.31 3.02 -18.16
N VAL A 315 15.99 2.99 -18.24
CA VAL A 315 15.11 3.81 -17.41
C VAL A 315 14.36 2.91 -16.43
N LEU A 316 14.37 3.30 -15.15
CA LEU A 316 13.60 2.62 -14.10
C LEU A 316 12.36 3.44 -13.78
N VAL A 317 11.18 2.84 -14.00
CA VAL A 317 9.88 3.48 -13.74
C VAL A 317 9.23 2.80 -12.54
N PHE A 318 8.83 3.62 -11.56
CA PHE A 318 8.06 3.15 -10.41
C PHE A 318 6.60 3.55 -10.57
N THR A 319 5.71 2.60 -10.37
CA THR A 319 4.26 2.84 -10.27
C THR A 319 3.70 1.97 -9.15
N GLU A 320 2.71 2.50 -8.46
CA GLU A 320 2.10 1.84 -7.30
C GLU A 320 1.10 0.74 -7.71
N PHE A 321 0.45 0.91 -8.89
CA PHE A 321 -0.67 0.06 -9.27
C PHE A 321 -0.33 -0.89 -10.41
N VAL A 322 -0.65 -2.18 -10.24
CA VAL A 322 -0.42 -3.23 -11.25
C VAL A 322 -1.11 -2.96 -12.58
N PRO A 323 -2.38 -2.46 -12.63
CA PRO A 323 -2.98 -2.12 -13.92
C PRO A 323 -2.21 -1.04 -14.69
N THR A 324 -1.71 -0.01 -14.00
CA THR A 324 -0.84 1.02 -14.60
C THR A 324 0.45 0.39 -15.12
N GLN A 325 1.05 -0.53 -14.37
CA GLN A 325 2.25 -1.25 -14.77
C GLN A 325 2.03 -2.07 -16.06
N GLY A 326 0.90 -2.78 -16.13
CA GLY A 326 0.50 -3.55 -17.33
C GLY A 326 0.29 -2.64 -18.54
N MET A 327 -0.42 -1.53 -18.37
CA MET A 327 -0.66 -0.54 -19.42
C MET A 327 0.65 0.05 -19.93
N LEU A 328 1.55 0.48 -19.03
CA LEU A 328 2.86 1.04 -19.43
C LEU A 328 3.72 0.01 -20.15
N LYS A 329 3.72 -1.25 -19.69
CA LYS A 329 4.42 -2.33 -20.39
C LYS A 329 3.94 -2.45 -21.84
N GLN A 330 2.64 -2.56 -22.05
CA GLN A 330 2.06 -2.67 -23.38
C GLN A 330 2.38 -1.43 -24.23
N PHE A 331 2.12 -0.24 -23.71
CA PHE A 331 2.33 1.04 -24.39
C PHE A 331 3.77 1.24 -24.88
N LEU A 332 4.76 0.89 -24.06
CA LEU A 332 6.18 1.01 -24.42
C LEU A 332 6.64 -0.13 -25.33
N SER A 333 6.15 -1.36 -25.13
CA SER A 333 6.48 -2.49 -26.00
C SER A 333 5.97 -2.29 -27.43
N ASP A 334 4.77 -1.73 -27.61
CA ASP A 334 4.20 -1.40 -28.93
C ASP A 334 5.03 -0.35 -29.70
N ARG A 335 5.91 0.37 -28.97
CA ARG A 335 6.84 1.39 -29.51
C ARG A 335 8.28 0.91 -29.59
N GLY A 336 8.50 -0.40 -29.47
CA GLY A 336 9.79 -1.04 -29.67
C GLY A 336 10.71 -1.06 -28.44
N PHE A 337 10.24 -0.63 -27.27
CA PHE A 337 11.04 -0.71 -26.04
C PHE A 337 11.04 -2.13 -25.46
N SER A 338 12.20 -2.60 -25.01
CA SER A 338 12.29 -3.82 -24.20
C SER A 338 11.91 -3.53 -22.75
N VAL A 339 10.79 -4.06 -22.29
CA VAL A 339 10.24 -3.76 -20.96
C VAL A 339 10.23 -4.99 -20.06
N VAL A 340 10.93 -4.90 -18.93
CA VAL A 340 10.89 -5.89 -17.86
C VAL A 340 10.05 -5.36 -16.72
N VAL A 341 9.04 -6.12 -16.30
CA VAL A 341 8.16 -5.78 -15.18
C VAL A 341 8.52 -6.64 -13.98
N ARG A 342 8.70 -5.99 -12.84
CA ARG A 342 8.78 -6.65 -11.53
C ARG A 342 7.61 -6.18 -10.70
N ALA A 343 6.59 -7.03 -10.56
CA ALA A 343 5.59 -6.85 -9.50
C ALA A 343 6.22 -7.26 -8.17
N GLY A 344 5.97 -6.49 -7.12
CA GLY A 344 6.23 -6.93 -5.76
C GLY A 344 5.59 -8.31 -5.56
N ARG A 345 6.25 -9.26 -4.91
CA ARG A 345 5.72 -10.61 -4.70
C ARG A 345 4.37 -10.54 -4.00
N SER A 346 3.29 -10.69 -4.75
CA SER A 346 2.02 -11.05 -4.16
C SER A 346 2.20 -12.46 -3.56
N ARG A 347 1.85 -12.66 -2.30
CA ARG A 347 2.00 -13.93 -1.55
C ARG A 347 1.24 -15.12 -2.16
N LEU A 348 0.52 -14.95 -3.26
CA LEU A 348 -0.27 -15.98 -3.94
C LEU A 348 0.55 -16.91 -4.86
N ALA A 349 1.75 -16.54 -5.29
CA ALA A 349 2.57 -17.39 -6.17
C ALA A 349 3.39 -18.49 -5.45
N ALA A 350 3.42 -18.51 -4.12
CA ALA A 350 4.27 -19.44 -3.36
C ALA A 350 3.62 -20.80 -3.04
N ARG A 351 2.42 -21.11 -3.54
CA ARG A 351 1.74 -22.40 -3.29
C ARG A 351 1.82 -23.42 -4.43
N GLY A 352 2.59 -23.16 -5.49
CA GLY A 352 2.59 -23.97 -6.72
C GLY A 352 3.86 -24.69 -7.12
N SER A 353 4.95 -24.68 -6.35
CA SER A 353 6.16 -25.43 -6.72
C SER A 353 6.84 -26.11 -5.55
N ARG A 354 6.15 -27.07 -4.94
CA ARG A 354 6.80 -28.22 -4.28
C ARG A 354 6.30 -29.45 -4.99
N LEU A 355 7.04 -29.88 -6.01
CA LEU A 355 7.09 -31.28 -6.47
C LEU A 355 8.25 -31.41 -7.46
N ARG A 356 9.27 -32.05 -6.96
CA ARG A 356 10.34 -32.94 -7.42
C ARG A 356 11.72 -32.37 -7.28
#